data_1ece2babd9dbdb5c4e0b7f705a984888
#
_entry.id   1ece2babd9dbdb5c4e0b7f705a984888
#
_cell.length_a   1.000
_cell.length_b   1.000
_cell.length_c   1.000
_cell.angle_alpha   90.00
_cell.angle_beta   90.00
_cell.angle_gamma   90.00
#
_symmetry.space_group_name_H-M   'P 1'
#
loop_
_entity.id
_entity.type
_entity.pdbx_description
1 polymer ?
#
loop_
_entity_poly.entity_id
_entity_poly.type
_entity_poly.pdbx_seq_one_letter_code
_entity_poly.pdbx_strand_id
1 'polypeptide(L)'
;ALGNASYFEAWETNGWHYQNPEFPGDNPNGFCWYEALLESPEFLNLRRERWQIHRAGPWSDAAIEARIDGAIEALGPAIERNFERWPLLGEVIWPNDLGAVDRTTYVDEVSYLKSWVKERMAWMDLVLSF
;
A
#
# COMPACT_ATOMS: atom_id res chain seq x y z
N ALA A 1 0.25 3.97 4.93
CA ALA A 1 -0.01 4.69 3.70
C ALA A 1 0.22 3.74 2.54
N LEU A 2 -0.84 3.42 1.82
CA LEU A 2 -0.80 2.60 0.63
C LEU A 2 -0.36 3.50 -0.53
N GLY A 3 0.91 3.33 -0.99
CA GLY A 3 1.35 3.78 -2.28
C GLY A 3 1.01 5.23 -2.65
N ASN A 4 1.29 6.17 -1.80
CA ASN A 4 1.11 7.55 -2.14
C ASN A 4 2.35 8.07 -2.84
N ALA A 5 2.24 8.18 -4.08
CA ALA A 5 3.25 8.09 -5.05
C ALA A 5 4.14 9.31 -5.24
N SER A 6 3.80 10.47 -4.80
CA SER A 6 4.67 11.63 -4.98
C SER A 6 5.52 11.95 -3.75
N TYR A 7 5.38 11.13 -2.72
CA TYR A 7 6.11 11.29 -1.49
C TYR A 7 7.08 10.12 -1.33
N PHE A 8 8.37 10.35 -1.61
CA PHE A 8 9.45 9.42 -1.25
C PHE A 8 9.31 8.03 -1.84
N GLU A 9 9.09 7.94 -3.15
CA GLU A 9 9.00 6.66 -3.84
C GLU A 9 7.93 5.72 -3.22
N ALA A 10 6.86 6.29 -2.69
CA ALA A 10 5.77 5.53 -2.07
C ALA A 10 4.97 4.68 -3.07
N TRP A 11 5.25 4.82 -4.39
CA TRP A 11 4.79 3.89 -5.43
C TRP A 11 5.56 2.58 -5.43
N GLU A 12 6.78 2.56 -4.83
CA GLU A 12 7.56 1.35 -4.72
C GLU A 12 6.88 0.32 -3.82
N THR A 13 6.85 -0.92 -4.27
CA THR A 13 6.23 -2.02 -3.54
C THR A 13 7.13 -2.61 -2.45
N ASN A 14 8.40 -2.22 -2.42
CA ASN A 14 9.42 -2.64 -1.45
C ASN A 14 9.79 -1.52 -0.47
N GLY A 15 10.60 -1.86 0.54
CA GLY A 15 11.09 -0.90 1.54
C GLY A 15 10.11 -0.60 2.67
N TRP A 16 10.66 -0.09 3.77
CA TRP A 16 9.90 0.38 4.93
C TRP A 16 9.98 1.90 5.03
N HIS A 17 8.86 2.55 5.23
CA HIS A 17 8.80 4.00 5.35
C HIS A 17 9.71 4.56 6.46
N TYR A 18 9.79 3.86 7.59
CA TYR A 18 10.63 4.29 8.71
C TYR A 18 12.16 4.18 8.44
N GLN A 19 12.55 3.48 7.37
CA GLN A 19 13.96 3.35 6.95
C GLN A 19 14.37 4.42 5.94
N ASN A 20 13.43 5.27 5.52
CA ASN A 20 13.75 6.34 4.58
C ASN A 20 14.55 7.43 5.30
N PRO A 21 15.80 7.73 4.85
CA PRO A 21 16.68 8.72 5.50
C PRO A 21 16.14 10.15 5.43
N GLU A 22 15.21 10.44 4.52
CA GLU A 22 14.56 11.74 4.42
C GLU A 22 13.45 11.93 5.45
N PHE A 23 13.03 10.84 6.11
CA PHE A 23 12.13 10.85 7.25
C PHE A 23 12.76 10.10 8.42
N PRO A 24 13.75 10.70 9.09
CA PRO A 24 14.26 10.14 10.33
C PRO A 24 13.19 10.27 11.42
N GLY A 25 12.19 9.38 11.40
CA GLY A 25 11.10 9.33 12.37
C GLY A 25 10.53 10.70 12.75
N ASP A 26 9.31 10.79 13.20
CA ASP A 26 8.70 12.03 13.71
C ASP A 26 9.37 12.58 14.99
N ASN A 27 10.54 12.06 15.34
CA ASN A 27 11.29 12.48 16.52
C ASN A 27 12.50 13.34 16.11
N PRO A 28 12.47 14.65 16.38
CA PRO A 28 13.58 15.56 16.10
C PRO A 28 14.89 15.18 16.82
N ASN A 29 14.87 14.23 17.76
CA ASN A 29 16.03 13.70 18.45
C ASN A 29 16.59 12.40 17.85
N GLY A 30 16.07 11.95 16.69
CA GLY A 30 16.58 10.78 15.97
C GLY A 30 16.26 9.43 16.62
N PHE A 31 15.53 9.39 17.72
CA PHE A 31 15.14 8.15 18.38
C PHE A 31 13.77 7.68 17.84
N CYS A 32 13.78 6.64 17.02
CA CYS A 32 12.57 5.96 16.58
C CYS A 32 12.30 4.76 17.50
N TRP A 33 11.17 4.75 18.21
CA TRP A 33 10.77 3.63 19.06
C TRP A 33 10.61 2.31 18.27
N TYR A 34 10.41 2.39 16.95
CA TYR A 34 10.41 1.22 16.08
C TYR A 34 11.75 0.48 16.06
N GLU A 35 12.87 1.22 16.06
CA GLU A 35 14.21 0.61 16.07
C GLU A 35 14.41 -0.23 17.31
N ALA A 36 14.05 0.30 18.49
CA ALA A 36 14.15 -0.45 19.75
C ALA A 36 13.26 -1.72 19.76
N LEU A 37 12.07 -1.68 19.13
CA LEU A 37 11.23 -2.87 18.98
C LEU A 37 11.87 -3.91 18.05
N LEU A 38 12.49 -3.45 16.97
CA LEU A 38 13.11 -4.33 15.96
C LEU A 38 14.41 -4.99 16.47
N GLU A 39 14.97 -4.51 17.57
CA GLU A 39 16.08 -5.17 18.28
C GLU A 39 15.61 -6.32 19.20
N SER A 40 14.29 -6.39 19.53
CA SER A 40 13.74 -7.44 20.39
C SER A 40 13.42 -8.71 19.61
N PRO A 41 14.07 -9.85 19.90
CA PRO A 41 13.74 -11.14 19.30
C PRO A 41 12.28 -11.57 19.54
N GLU A 42 11.74 -11.27 20.71
CA GLU A 42 10.36 -11.58 21.06
C GLU A 42 9.39 -10.81 20.17
N PHE A 43 9.65 -9.52 19.94
CA PHE A 43 8.83 -8.72 19.04
C PHE A 43 8.91 -9.22 17.59
N LEU A 44 10.10 -9.59 17.11
CA LEU A 44 10.28 -10.12 15.76
C LEU A 44 9.52 -11.43 15.57
N ASN A 45 9.56 -12.33 16.56
CA ASN A 45 8.81 -13.59 16.52
C ASN A 45 7.29 -13.33 16.51
N LEU A 46 6.81 -12.48 17.41
CA LEU A 46 5.39 -12.12 17.46
C LEU A 46 4.92 -11.48 16.13
N ARG A 47 5.72 -10.60 15.54
CA ARG A 47 5.45 -9.98 14.25
C ARG A 47 5.31 -11.01 13.13
N ARG A 48 6.22 -11.99 13.08
CA ARG A 48 6.19 -13.10 12.12
C ARG A 48 4.92 -13.94 12.27
N GLU A 49 4.64 -14.39 13.50
CA GLU A 49 3.44 -15.19 13.77
C GLU A 49 2.17 -14.46 13.39
N ARG A 50 2.04 -13.18 13.75
CA ARG A 50 0.89 -12.36 13.40
C ARG A 50 0.75 -12.17 11.89
N TRP A 51 1.86 -11.93 11.21
CA TRP A 51 1.87 -11.86 9.76
C TRP A 51 1.33 -13.13 9.12
N GLN A 52 1.85 -14.30 9.51
CA GLN A 52 1.43 -15.60 8.98
C GLN A 52 -0.07 -15.85 9.19
N ILE A 53 -0.59 -15.57 10.39
CA ILE A 53 -2.01 -15.71 10.71
C ILE A 53 -2.86 -14.83 9.77
N HIS A 54 -2.48 -13.58 9.59
CA HIS A 54 -3.24 -12.68 8.72
C HIS A 54 -3.13 -13.04 7.24
N ARG A 55 -1.94 -13.45 6.78
CA ARG A 55 -1.73 -13.90 5.40
C ARG A 55 -2.49 -15.18 5.05
N ALA A 56 -2.64 -16.08 6.00
CA ALA A 56 -3.45 -17.29 5.82
C ALA A 56 -4.97 -17.02 5.82
N GLY A 57 -5.40 -15.82 6.17
CA GLY A 57 -6.81 -15.46 6.34
C GLY A 57 -7.17 -14.13 5.66
N PRO A 58 -7.49 -13.08 6.47
CA PRO A 58 -8.08 -11.84 5.94
C PRO A 58 -7.15 -11.03 5.03
N TRP A 59 -5.86 -11.32 4.99
CA TRP A 59 -4.85 -10.68 4.15
C TRP A 59 -4.31 -11.60 3.07
N SER A 60 -4.95 -12.75 2.82
CA SER A 60 -4.65 -13.56 1.63
C SER A 60 -4.97 -12.77 0.36
N ASP A 61 -4.24 -13.05 -0.74
CA ASP A 61 -4.44 -12.34 -2.01
C ASP A 61 -5.91 -12.41 -2.45
N ALA A 62 -6.52 -13.60 -2.35
CA ALA A 62 -7.93 -13.79 -2.68
C ALA A 62 -8.89 -12.96 -1.79
N ALA A 63 -8.60 -12.85 -0.47
CA ALA A 63 -9.44 -12.06 0.42
C ALA A 63 -9.30 -10.55 0.16
N ILE A 64 -8.11 -10.10 -0.20
CA ILE A 64 -7.86 -8.70 -0.57
C ILE A 64 -8.55 -8.37 -1.89
N GLU A 65 -8.38 -9.19 -2.93
CA GLU A 65 -9.04 -9.01 -4.21
C GLU A 65 -10.57 -8.99 -4.06
N ALA A 66 -11.15 -9.95 -3.33
CA ALA A 66 -12.58 -9.97 -3.07
C ALA A 66 -13.09 -8.71 -2.35
N ARG A 67 -12.27 -8.14 -1.46
CA ARG A 67 -12.61 -6.91 -0.75
C ARG A 67 -12.58 -5.68 -1.66
N ILE A 68 -11.61 -5.61 -2.57
CA ILE A 68 -11.54 -4.57 -3.60
C ILE A 68 -12.75 -4.69 -4.53
N ASP A 69 -13.03 -5.88 -5.04
CA ASP A 69 -14.16 -6.12 -5.96
C ASP A 69 -15.51 -5.82 -5.29
N GLY A 70 -15.69 -6.23 -4.04
CA GLY A 70 -16.89 -5.90 -3.28
C GLY A 70 -17.07 -4.38 -3.05
N ALA A 71 -15.97 -3.65 -2.86
CA ALA A 71 -16.05 -2.19 -2.76
C ALA A 71 -16.45 -1.54 -4.09
N ILE A 72 -15.94 -2.06 -5.22
CA ILE A 72 -16.31 -1.59 -6.56
C ILE A 72 -17.79 -1.85 -6.83
N GLU A 73 -18.27 -3.06 -6.52
CA GLU A 73 -19.67 -3.41 -6.66
C GLU A 73 -20.58 -2.49 -5.82
N ALA A 74 -20.19 -2.23 -4.59
CA ALA A 74 -20.94 -1.34 -3.69
C ALA A 74 -21.00 0.11 -4.17
N LEU A 75 -19.94 0.60 -4.82
CA LEU A 75 -19.90 1.94 -5.43
C LEU A 75 -20.81 2.02 -6.66
N GLY A 76 -20.87 0.97 -7.47
CA GLY A 76 -21.73 0.87 -8.63
C GLY A 76 -21.75 2.15 -9.50
N PRO A 77 -22.94 2.69 -9.82
CA PRO A 77 -23.06 3.88 -10.69
C PRO A 77 -22.46 5.17 -10.09
N ALA A 78 -22.06 5.17 -8.83
CA ALA A 78 -21.39 6.34 -8.24
C ALA A 78 -20.01 6.58 -8.85
N ILE A 79 -19.35 5.53 -9.36
CA ILE A 79 -18.05 5.62 -10.03
C ILE A 79 -18.15 6.54 -11.25
N GLU A 80 -19.09 6.27 -12.14
CA GLU A 80 -19.30 7.07 -13.35
C GLU A 80 -19.61 8.53 -13.02
N ARG A 81 -20.57 8.77 -12.13
CA ARG A 81 -20.93 10.13 -11.70
C ARG A 81 -19.76 10.89 -11.06
N ASN A 82 -18.86 10.19 -10.36
CA ASN A 82 -17.68 10.79 -9.77
C ASN A 82 -16.73 11.34 -10.85
N PHE A 83 -16.45 10.56 -11.89
CA PHE A 83 -15.51 10.95 -12.94
C PHE A 83 -16.13 11.84 -14.00
N GLU A 84 -17.45 11.87 -14.14
CA GLU A 84 -18.15 12.92 -14.88
C GLU A 84 -18.00 14.29 -14.21
N ARG A 85 -18.09 14.32 -12.87
CA ARG A 85 -17.93 15.56 -12.10
C ARG A 85 -16.49 16.02 -11.98
N TRP A 86 -15.58 15.09 -11.81
CA TRP A 86 -14.13 15.33 -11.64
C TRP A 86 -13.35 14.43 -12.61
N PRO A 87 -13.04 14.94 -13.81
CA PRO A 87 -12.33 14.18 -14.83
C PRO A 87 -10.84 14.13 -14.50
N LEU A 88 -10.46 13.26 -13.57
CA LEU A 88 -9.10 13.13 -13.02
C LEU A 88 -8.34 11.94 -13.60
N LEU A 89 -9.01 11.06 -14.35
CA LEU A 89 -8.38 9.88 -14.93
C LEU A 89 -7.42 10.29 -16.05
N GLY A 90 -6.20 9.75 -16.02
CA GLY A 90 -5.14 10.11 -16.95
C GLY A 90 -4.42 11.43 -16.61
N GLU A 91 -4.70 12.02 -15.44
CA GLU A 91 -4.10 13.29 -15.02
C GLU A 91 -3.15 13.10 -13.86
N VAL A 92 -1.99 13.75 -13.90
CA VAL A 92 -1.07 13.79 -12.74
C VAL A 92 -1.55 14.86 -11.77
N ILE A 93 -2.24 14.42 -10.74
CA ILE A 93 -2.73 15.31 -9.67
C ILE A 93 -2.01 14.89 -8.39
N TRP A 94 -1.30 15.83 -7.78
CA TRP A 94 -0.66 15.54 -6.50
C TRP A 94 -1.68 14.98 -5.50
N PRO A 95 -1.42 13.85 -4.85
CA PRO A 95 -0.13 13.13 -4.71
C PRO A 95 -0.01 11.86 -5.60
N ASN A 96 -0.58 11.83 -6.80
CA ASN A 96 -0.46 10.68 -7.69
C ASN A 96 0.95 10.55 -8.29
N ASP A 97 1.33 9.33 -8.69
CA ASP A 97 2.56 9.08 -9.43
C ASP A 97 2.48 9.58 -10.89
N LEU A 98 3.64 9.73 -11.52
CA LEU A 98 3.71 10.16 -12.91
C LEU A 98 3.07 9.17 -13.89
N GLY A 99 2.97 7.89 -13.53
CA GLY A 99 2.29 6.86 -14.31
C GLY A 99 0.76 7.01 -14.37
N ALA A 100 0.19 7.96 -13.61
CA ALA A 100 -1.24 8.26 -13.68
C ALA A 100 -1.69 8.68 -15.09
N VAL A 101 -0.79 9.26 -15.91
CA VAL A 101 -1.09 9.64 -17.31
C VAL A 101 -1.47 8.45 -18.19
N ASP A 102 -0.96 7.27 -17.89
CA ASP A 102 -1.22 6.05 -18.65
C ASP A 102 -2.49 5.32 -18.17
N ARG A 103 -3.01 5.68 -17.01
CA ARG A 103 -4.21 5.10 -16.39
C ARG A 103 -5.43 5.99 -16.67
N THR A 104 -5.98 5.84 -17.84
CA THR A 104 -7.04 6.73 -18.36
C THR A 104 -8.45 6.28 -18.03
N THR A 105 -8.61 5.07 -17.46
CA THR A 105 -9.90 4.52 -17.05
C THR A 105 -9.90 4.13 -15.58
N TYR A 106 -11.08 4.04 -14.97
CA TYR A 106 -11.23 3.51 -13.61
C TYR A 106 -10.73 2.06 -13.49
N VAL A 107 -10.89 1.27 -14.55
CA VAL A 107 -10.40 -0.11 -14.61
C VAL A 107 -8.87 -0.15 -14.55
N ASP A 108 -8.19 0.78 -15.21
CA ASP A 108 -6.72 0.89 -15.15
C ASP A 108 -6.25 1.19 -13.73
N GLU A 109 -6.91 2.12 -13.04
CA GLU A 109 -6.59 2.47 -11.65
C GLU A 109 -6.83 1.29 -10.68
N VAL A 110 -7.93 0.55 -10.87
CA VAL A 110 -8.21 -0.66 -10.08
C VAL A 110 -7.16 -1.75 -10.34
N SER A 111 -6.79 -1.94 -11.60
CA SER A 111 -5.77 -2.92 -12.00
C SER A 111 -4.41 -2.57 -11.40
N TYR A 112 -4.04 -1.30 -11.44
CA TYR A 112 -2.82 -0.79 -10.80
C TYR A 112 -2.84 -1.02 -9.28
N LEU A 113 -3.94 -0.67 -8.61
CA LEU A 113 -4.12 -0.91 -7.17
C LEU A 113 -3.94 -2.39 -6.81
N LYS A 114 -4.59 -3.30 -7.54
CA LYS A 114 -4.49 -4.75 -7.31
C LYS A 114 -3.06 -5.25 -7.50
N SER A 115 -2.39 -4.82 -8.57
CA SER A 115 -0.99 -5.19 -8.84
C SER A 115 -0.07 -4.69 -7.74
N TRP A 116 -0.19 -3.42 -7.38
CA TRP A 116 0.62 -2.81 -6.33
C TRP A 116 0.46 -3.53 -4.98
N VAL A 117 -0.78 -3.80 -4.57
CA VAL A 117 -1.04 -4.51 -3.31
C VAL A 117 -0.46 -5.92 -3.34
N LYS A 118 -0.63 -6.65 -4.45
CA LYS A 118 -0.08 -8.00 -4.62
C LYS A 118 1.45 -8.03 -4.50
N GLU A 119 2.12 -7.12 -5.18
CA GLU A 119 3.58 -7.00 -5.12
C GLU A 119 4.04 -6.60 -3.72
N ARG A 120 3.35 -5.66 -3.07
CA ARG A 120 3.62 -5.26 -1.69
C ARG A 120 3.50 -6.42 -0.73
N MET A 121 2.44 -7.22 -0.84
CA MET A 121 2.22 -8.40 -0.01
C MET A 121 3.30 -9.45 -0.23
N ALA A 122 3.71 -9.70 -1.48
CA ALA A 122 4.78 -10.62 -1.80
C ALA A 122 6.13 -10.18 -1.20
N TRP A 123 6.44 -8.89 -1.27
CA TRP A 123 7.63 -8.35 -0.63
C TRP A 123 7.57 -8.48 0.90
N MET A 124 6.41 -8.19 1.51
CA MET A 124 6.22 -8.35 2.95
C MET A 124 6.31 -9.82 3.39
N ASP A 125 5.80 -10.77 2.58
CA ASP A 125 5.98 -12.20 2.82
C ASP A 125 7.46 -12.56 2.87
N LEU A 126 8.27 -12.03 1.95
CA LEU A 126 9.70 -12.26 1.92
C LEU A 126 10.40 -11.72 3.18
N VAL A 127 10.15 -10.46 3.57
CA VAL A 127 10.88 -9.80 4.65
C VAL A 127 10.37 -10.14 6.06
N LEU A 128 9.14 -10.66 6.17
CA LEU A 128 8.53 -11.07 7.44
C LEU A 128 8.58 -12.57 7.70
N SER A 129 9.11 -13.36 6.76
CA SER A 129 9.25 -14.81 6.94
C SER A 129 10.53 -15.23 7.70
N PHE A 130 11.45 -14.29 7.91
CA PHE A 130 12.73 -14.52 8.59
C PHE A 130 12.74 -14.02 10.03
#